data_b99c8411a85ed6962f5f2465b15e0708
#
_entry.id   b99c8411a85ed6962f5f2465b15e0708
#
_cell.length_a   1.000
_cell.length_b   1.000
_cell.length_c   1.000
_cell.angle_alpha   90.00
_cell.angle_beta   90.00
_cell.angle_gamma   90.00
#
_symmetry.space_group_name_H-M   'P 1'
#
loop_
_entity.id
_entity.type
_entity.pdbx_description
1 polymer ?
#
loop_
_entity_poly.entity_id
_entity_poly.type
_entity_poly.pdbx_seq_one_letter_code
_entity_poly.pdbx_strand_id
1 'polypeptide(L)'
;EIRIDITFRDVRTPLDEIEYVGSESEAKRLLCQALENYDDHLTLYATYPGQPDYAALVQDYCGAHLKEQSAQPELTVTSYPADARNRIVELVFDYPASRLELRSMQQDVSESLRAAEIYVRYCTSETEKASLLFTYLAERFPYQEGTSRTPVYSALCQGIADSKSMAQSWQLLCDEAGLTCQTVSGMRGSESYYWNIMQLDGGYCHVDILRDLLGGGTLRLRYDEDMTGEYYWDQPQTPACPAPVPEEPPVEDPEESAPPAEEDPGTAVPPDEEPAPPEEPQPPISDEQT
;
A
#
# COMPACT_ATOMS: atom_id res chain seq x y z
N GLU A 1 -40.51 -44.41 -25.46
CA GLU A 1 -39.75 -44.91 -24.29
C GLU A 1 -38.98 -43.74 -23.74
N ILE A 2 -39.27 -43.33 -22.50
CA ILE A 2 -38.55 -42.24 -21.82
C ILE A 2 -37.47 -42.93 -20.98
N ARG A 3 -36.22 -42.69 -21.32
CA ARG A 3 -35.07 -43.14 -20.50
C ARG A 3 -34.69 -42.02 -19.57
N ILE A 4 -34.71 -42.27 -18.24
CA ILE A 4 -34.26 -41.35 -17.21
C ILE A 4 -32.95 -41.92 -16.66
N ASP A 5 -31.85 -41.23 -16.93
CA ASP A 5 -30.56 -41.56 -16.33
C ASP A 5 -30.44 -40.68 -15.08
N ILE A 6 -30.40 -41.30 -13.89
CA ILE A 6 -30.21 -40.59 -12.62
C ILE A 6 -28.77 -40.79 -12.18
N THR A 7 -28.04 -39.71 -12.11
CA THR A 7 -26.69 -39.70 -11.55
C THR A 7 -26.74 -39.14 -10.11
N PHE A 8 -26.36 -39.97 -9.17
CA PHE A 8 -26.23 -39.54 -7.77
C PHE A 8 -24.83 -38.92 -7.56
N ARG A 9 -24.78 -37.82 -6.85
CA ARG A 9 -23.55 -37.14 -6.49
C ARG A 9 -23.58 -36.90 -4.98
N ASP A 10 -22.41 -37.02 -4.33
CA ASP A 10 -22.30 -36.62 -2.94
C ASP A 10 -22.48 -35.09 -2.87
N VAL A 11 -23.60 -34.68 -2.29
CA VAL A 11 -23.89 -33.28 -1.99
C VAL A 11 -23.17 -32.94 -0.68
N ARG A 12 -22.28 -31.99 -0.71
CA ARG A 12 -21.55 -31.57 0.49
C ARG A 12 -22.39 -30.78 1.46
N THR A 13 -23.41 -30.09 0.95
CA THR A 13 -24.29 -29.23 1.74
C THR A 13 -25.60 -29.92 2.04
N PRO A 14 -26.06 -30.04 3.31
CA PRO A 14 -27.42 -30.47 3.67
C PRO A 14 -28.47 -29.59 2.99
N LEU A 15 -29.66 -30.17 2.72
CA LEU A 15 -30.71 -29.44 2.00
C LEU A 15 -31.24 -28.20 2.73
N ASP A 16 -31.14 -28.17 4.04
CA ASP A 16 -31.52 -27.06 4.91
C ASP A 16 -30.46 -25.92 4.94
N GLU A 17 -29.29 -26.18 4.43
CA GLU A 17 -28.19 -25.17 4.30
C GLU A 17 -28.11 -24.58 2.90
N ILE A 18 -28.99 -25.00 1.96
CA ILE A 18 -29.01 -24.46 0.60
C ILE A 18 -29.72 -23.11 0.59
N GLU A 19 -29.01 -22.06 0.18
CA GLU A 19 -29.51 -20.69 0.10
C GLU A 19 -30.31 -20.47 -1.19
N TYR A 20 -31.57 -20.03 -1.07
CA TYR A 20 -32.42 -19.71 -2.22
C TYR A 20 -32.19 -18.29 -2.69
N VAL A 21 -31.85 -18.11 -3.96
CA VAL A 21 -31.55 -16.79 -4.57
C VAL A 21 -32.40 -16.55 -5.82
N GLY A 22 -33.10 -15.42 -5.83
CA GLY A 22 -33.93 -14.96 -6.94
C GLY A 22 -33.24 -14.00 -7.89
N SER A 23 -32.06 -13.52 -7.54
CA SER A 23 -31.30 -12.52 -8.30
C SER A 23 -29.78 -12.69 -8.15
N GLU A 24 -29.04 -12.12 -9.10
CA GLU A 24 -27.58 -12.05 -9.05
C GLU A 24 -27.08 -11.23 -7.85
N SER A 25 -27.81 -10.16 -7.49
CA SER A 25 -27.47 -9.31 -6.35
C SER A 25 -27.56 -10.08 -5.01
N GLU A 26 -28.54 -10.97 -4.87
CA GLU A 26 -28.64 -11.85 -3.68
C GLU A 26 -27.48 -12.86 -3.65
N ALA A 27 -27.17 -13.48 -4.78
CA ALA A 27 -26.02 -14.39 -4.89
C ALA A 27 -24.71 -13.70 -4.53
N LYS A 28 -24.47 -12.48 -5.05
CA LYS A 28 -23.31 -11.67 -4.72
C LYS A 28 -23.23 -11.33 -3.23
N ARG A 29 -24.36 -10.94 -2.62
CA ARG A 29 -24.40 -10.63 -1.17
C ARG A 29 -24.01 -11.84 -0.33
N LEU A 30 -24.54 -13.03 -0.64
CA LEU A 30 -24.21 -14.27 0.09
C LEU A 30 -22.75 -14.69 -0.14
N LEU A 31 -22.24 -14.53 -1.37
CA LEU A 31 -20.83 -14.74 -1.66
C LEU A 31 -19.92 -13.83 -0.79
N CYS A 32 -20.20 -12.54 -0.73
CA CYS A 32 -19.43 -11.60 0.10
C CYS A 32 -19.49 -12.01 1.59
N GLN A 33 -20.67 -12.43 2.07
CA GLN A 33 -20.82 -12.89 3.45
C GLN A 33 -20.04 -14.18 3.74
N ALA A 34 -20.01 -15.13 2.80
CA ALA A 34 -19.21 -16.36 2.92
C ALA A 34 -17.70 -16.05 2.96
N LEU A 35 -17.24 -15.11 2.11
CA LEU A 35 -15.85 -14.65 2.10
C LEU A 35 -15.47 -13.93 3.40
N GLU A 36 -16.34 -13.04 3.91
CA GLU A 36 -16.16 -12.34 5.20
C GLU A 36 -16.01 -13.31 6.36
N ASN A 37 -16.75 -14.42 6.32
CA ASN A 37 -16.71 -15.46 7.35
C ASN A 37 -15.58 -16.48 7.16
N TYR A 38 -14.87 -16.46 6.05
CA TYR A 38 -13.97 -17.55 5.64
C TYR A 38 -14.66 -18.92 5.61
N ASP A 39 -15.89 -18.96 5.04
CA ASP A 39 -16.59 -20.22 4.83
C ASP A 39 -15.87 -21.04 3.77
N ASP A 40 -15.84 -22.36 3.91
CA ASP A 40 -15.15 -23.25 2.97
C ASP A 40 -16.05 -23.63 1.79
N HIS A 41 -17.35 -23.39 1.88
CA HIS A 41 -18.31 -23.62 0.80
C HIS A 41 -19.55 -22.72 0.92
N LEU A 42 -20.23 -22.54 -0.22
CA LEU A 42 -21.54 -21.89 -0.31
C LEU A 42 -22.35 -22.61 -1.40
N THR A 43 -23.53 -23.09 -1.05
CA THR A 43 -24.43 -23.72 -2.03
C THR A 43 -25.68 -22.87 -2.22
N LEU A 44 -25.95 -22.50 -3.47
CA LEU A 44 -27.07 -21.66 -3.87
C LEU A 44 -28.06 -22.46 -4.72
N TYR A 45 -29.36 -22.28 -4.48
CA TYR A 45 -30.41 -22.64 -5.44
C TYR A 45 -30.84 -21.37 -6.17
N ALA A 46 -30.31 -21.20 -7.39
CA ALA A 46 -30.56 -20.04 -8.21
C ALA A 46 -31.81 -20.21 -9.07
N THR A 47 -32.69 -19.19 -9.09
CA THR A 47 -33.93 -19.15 -9.85
C THR A 47 -33.99 -18.03 -10.89
N TYR A 48 -32.86 -17.43 -11.19
CA TYR A 48 -32.71 -16.33 -12.14
C TYR A 48 -31.87 -16.77 -13.38
N PRO A 49 -32.04 -16.09 -14.54
CA PRO A 49 -31.25 -16.37 -15.72
C PRO A 49 -29.83 -15.80 -15.61
N GLY A 50 -28.89 -16.37 -16.37
CA GLY A 50 -27.48 -15.96 -16.37
C GLY A 50 -26.70 -16.60 -15.24
N GLN A 51 -25.38 -16.54 -15.37
CA GLN A 51 -24.43 -17.03 -14.38
C GLN A 51 -23.40 -15.94 -14.13
N PRO A 52 -23.29 -15.41 -12.90
CA PRO A 52 -22.25 -14.46 -12.56
C PRO A 52 -20.85 -15.07 -12.76
N ASP A 53 -19.89 -14.24 -13.06
CA ASP A 53 -18.48 -14.61 -12.95
C ASP A 53 -18.08 -14.57 -11.48
N TYR A 54 -18.28 -15.67 -10.79
CA TYR A 54 -17.97 -15.81 -9.36
C TYR A 54 -16.46 -15.64 -9.10
N ALA A 55 -15.59 -16.01 -10.04
CA ALA A 55 -14.15 -15.85 -9.88
C ALA A 55 -13.76 -14.37 -9.88
N ALA A 56 -14.30 -13.60 -10.83
CA ALA A 56 -14.12 -12.15 -10.85
C ALA A 56 -14.68 -11.49 -9.58
N LEU A 57 -15.88 -11.90 -9.12
CA LEU A 57 -16.49 -11.36 -7.89
C LEU A 57 -15.65 -11.64 -6.64
N VAL A 58 -15.03 -12.82 -6.51
CA VAL A 58 -14.10 -13.13 -5.41
C VAL A 58 -12.85 -12.27 -5.50
N GLN A 59 -12.29 -12.12 -6.68
CA GLN A 59 -11.10 -11.30 -6.91
C GLN A 59 -11.37 -9.83 -6.56
N ASP A 60 -12.50 -9.28 -7.03
CA ASP A 60 -12.93 -7.91 -6.75
C ASP A 60 -13.15 -7.69 -5.25
N TYR A 61 -13.83 -8.64 -4.59
CA TYR A 61 -14.08 -8.56 -3.15
C TYR A 61 -12.77 -8.57 -2.35
N CYS A 62 -11.88 -9.53 -2.60
CA CYS A 62 -10.59 -9.60 -1.92
C CYS A 62 -9.71 -8.36 -2.20
N GLY A 63 -9.79 -7.82 -3.42
CA GLY A 63 -9.08 -6.60 -3.80
C GLY A 63 -9.60 -5.34 -3.12
N ALA A 64 -10.91 -5.28 -2.84
CA ALA A 64 -11.54 -4.15 -2.17
C ALA A 64 -11.45 -4.22 -0.62
N HIS A 65 -11.23 -5.39 -0.05
CA HIS A 65 -11.24 -5.63 1.41
C HIS A 65 -9.89 -6.16 1.92
N LEU A 66 -8.81 -5.52 1.50
CA LEU A 66 -7.44 -5.96 1.80
C LEU A 66 -7.13 -6.06 3.30
N LYS A 67 -7.73 -5.21 4.13
CA LYS A 67 -7.54 -5.19 5.58
C LYS A 67 -8.31 -6.35 6.26
N GLU A 68 -9.49 -6.67 5.76
CA GLU A 68 -10.39 -7.68 6.31
C GLU A 68 -10.11 -9.07 5.74
N GLN A 69 -9.55 -9.15 4.53
CA GLN A 69 -9.27 -10.40 3.82
C GLN A 69 -7.79 -10.77 3.88
N SER A 70 -7.43 -11.62 4.86
CA SER A 70 -6.05 -12.07 5.04
C SER A 70 -5.58 -13.01 3.93
N ALA A 71 -6.49 -13.67 3.20
CA ALA A 71 -6.17 -14.65 2.18
C ALA A 71 -7.14 -14.59 1.01
N GLN A 72 -6.64 -14.84 -0.18
CA GLN A 72 -7.45 -15.10 -1.37
C GLN A 72 -7.64 -16.61 -1.53
N PRO A 73 -8.90 -17.11 -1.51
CA PRO A 73 -9.16 -18.52 -1.74
C PRO A 73 -9.00 -18.91 -3.20
N GLU A 74 -8.67 -20.16 -3.46
CA GLU A 74 -8.90 -20.78 -4.77
C GLU A 74 -10.36 -21.19 -4.85
N LEU A 75 -11.06 -20.77 -5.92
CA LEU A 75 -12.48 -21.00 -6.10
C LEU A 75 -12.74 -22.12 -7.10
N THR A 76 -13.54 -23.09 -6.70
CA THR A 76 -14.15 -24.07 -7.60
C THR A 76 -15.65 -23.81 -7.69
N VAL A 77 -16.17 -23.64 -8.92
CA VAL A 77 -17.58 -23.40 -9.19
C VAL A 77 -18.16 -24.59 -9.96
N THR A 78 -19.26 -25.15 -9.44
CA THR A 78 -19.99 -26.21 -10.14
C THR A 78 -21.48 -25.87 -10.19
N SER A 79 -22.12 -26.04 -11.35
CA SER A 79 -23.51 -25.68 -11.57
C SER A 79 -24.31 -26.86 -12.16
N TYR A 80 -25.50 -27.14 -11.61
CA TYR A 80 -26.36 -28.25 -12.03
C TYR A 80 -27.83 -27.82 -12.17
N PRO A 81 -28.43 -28.00 -13.33
CA PRO A 81 -27.83 -28.14 -14.64
C PRO A 81 -27.06 -26.88 -15.05
N ALA A 82 -26.03 -27.03 -15.88
CA ALA A 82 -25.11 -25.92 -16.20
C ALA A 82 -25.81 -24.65 -16.71
N ASP A 83 -26.80 -24.79 -17.62
CA ASP A 83 -27.41 -23.67 -18.34
C ASP A 83 -28.91 -23.46 -18.01
N ALA A 84 -29.40 -24.08 -16.94
CA ALA A 84 -30.81 -23.93 -16.57
C ALA A 84 -31.05 -22.67 -15.73
N ARG A 85 -32.25 -22.07 -15.89
CA ARG A 85 -32.71 -20.97 -15.03
C ARG A 85 -32.75 -21.38 -13.56
N ASN A 86 -33.24 -22.59 -13.29
CA ASN A 86 -33.28 -23.19 -11.98
C ASN A 86 -32.10 -24.16 -11.86
N ARG A 87 -31.13 -23.83 -11.03
CA ARG A 87 -29.90 -24.61 -10.88
C ARG A 87 -29.36 -24.55 -9.47
N ILE A 88 -28.63 -25.57 -9.10
CA ILE A 88 -27.80 -25.54 -7.89
C ILE A 88 -26.41 -25.07 -8.30
N VAL A 89 -25.86 -24.11 -7.60
CA VAL A 89 -24.51 -23.61 -7.75
C VAL A 89 -23.73 -23.91 -6.49
N GLU A 90 -22.70 -24.73 -6.59
CA GLU A 90 -21.77 -25.04 -5.50
C GLU A 90 -20.49 -24.22 -5.69
N LEU A 91 -20.15 -23.43 -4.70
CA LEU A 91 -18.93 -22.65 -4.59
C LEU A 91 -18.09 -23.29 -3.48
N VAL A 92 -16.88 -23.72 -3.79
CA VAL A 92 -15.94 -24.29 -2.81
C VAL A 92 -14.73 -23.38 -2.76
N PHE A 93 -14.40 -22.92 -1.56
CA PHE A 93 -13.31 -22.00 -1.29
C PHE A 93 -12.17 -22.76 -0.60
N ASP A 94 -11.05 -22.94 -1.30
CA ASP A 94 -9.85 -23.53 -0.73
C ASP A 94 -8.92 -22.44 -0.20
N TYR A 95 -8.92 -22.26 1.10
CA TYR A 95 -8.04 -21.30 1.79
C TYR A 95 -6.69 -21.93 2.14
N PRO A 96 -5.59 -21.12 2.21
CA PRO A 96 -4.24 -21.61 2.55
C PRO A 96 -4.08 -22.02 4.02
N ALA A 97 -5.04 -21.68 4.87
CA ALA A 97 -5.01 -21.93 6.30
C ALA A 97 -6.43 -22.08 6.87
N SER A 98 -6.54 -22.56 8.10
CA SER A 98 -7.83 -22.65 8.79
C SER A 98 -8.42 -21.26 9.07
N ARG A 99 -9.74 -21.19 9.23
CA ARG A 99 -10.45 -19.95 9.60
C ARG A 99 -9.84 -19.26 10.82
N LEU A 100 -9.44 -20.03 11.84
CA LEU A 100 -8.85 -19.49 13.06
C LEU A 100 -7.49 -18.84 12.79
N GLU A 101 -6.65 -19.49 12.00
CA GLU A 101 -5.34 -18.95 11.59
C GLU A 101 -5.51 -17.71 10.72
N LEU A 102 -6.46 -17.70 9.79
CA LEU A 102 -6.75 -16.52 8.94
C LEU A 102 -7.22 -15.33 9.79
N ARG A 103 -8.04 -15.58 10.82
CA ARG A 103 -8.44 -14.53 11.78
C ARG A 103 -7.26 -14.00 12.58
N SER A 104 -6.34 -14.87 12.99
CA SER A 104 -5.10 -14.46 13.68
C SER A 104 -4.23 -13.60 12.75
N MET A 105 -4.04 -14.02 11.50
CA MET A 105 -3.29 -13.24 10.49
C MET A 105 -3.92 -11.86 10.25
N GLN A 106 -5.25 -11.77 10.21
CA GLN A 106 -5.98 -10.50 10.10
C GLN A 106 -5.71 -9.57 11.29
N GLN A 107 -5.64 -10.14 12.49
CA GLN A 107 -5.29 -9.38 13.69
C GLN A 107 -3.85 -8.89 13.63
N ASP A 108 -2.88 -9.73 13.25
CA ASP A 108 -1.46 -9.37 13.12
C ASP A 108 -1.27 -8.23 12.09
N VAL A 109 -1.99 -8.28 10.96
CA VAL A 109 -2.00 -7.18 9.97
C VAL A 109 -2.53 -5.89 10.60
N SER A 110 -3.66 -5.96 11.32
CA SER A 110 -4.25 -4.79 11.97
C SER A 110 -3.32 -4.18 13.03
N GLU A 111 -2.62 -5.01 13.80
CA GLU A 111 -1.62 -4.57 14.77
C GLU A 111 -0.40 -3.92 14.08
N SER A 112 0.05 -4.49 12.95
CA SER A 112 1.14 -3.93 12.15
C SER A 112 0.78 -2.54 11.58
N LEU A 113 -0.43 -2.38 11.03
CA LEU A 113 -0.93 -1.11 10.50
C LEU A 113 -1.00 -0.05 11.61
N ARG A 114 -1.57 -0.42 12.77
CA ARG A 114 -1.66 0.47 13.92
C ARG A 114 -0.28 0.88 14.45
N ALA A 115 0.68 -0.04 14.49
CA ALA A 115 2.04 0.27 14.91
C ALA A 115 2.71 1.27 13.97
N ALA A 116 2.49 1.12 12.65
CA ALA A 116 2.98 2.07 11.64
C ALA A 116 2.35 3.47 11.81
N GLU A 117 1.02 3.55 12.05
CA GLU A 117 0.33 4.83 12.31
C GLU A 117 0.91 5.53 13.54
N ILE A 118 1.14 4.79 14.63
CA ILE A 118 1.75 5.35 15.84
C ILE A 118 3.16 5.89 15.57
N TYR A 119 3.93 5.19 14.72
CA TYR A 119 5.30 5.57 14.37
C TYR A 119 5.38 6.92 13.67
N VAL A 120 4.36 7.26 12.85
CA VAL A 120 4.33 8.51 12.06
C VAL A 120 3.38 9.58 12.59
N ARG A 121 2.71 9.34 13.70
CA ARG A 121 1.61 10.16 14.24
C ARG A 121 1.96 11.64 14.43
N TYR A 122 3.20 11.94 14.77
CA TYR A 122 3.64 13.29 15.09
C TYR A 122 4.31 14.02 13.92
N CYS A 123 4.41 13.39 12.75
CA CYS A 123 4.93 14.05 11.56
C CYS A 123 3.93 15.09 11.05
N THR A 124 4.44 16.21 10.62
CA THR A 124 3.63 17.33 10.10
C THR A 124 3.60 17.40 8.58
N SER A 125 4.64 16.89 7.89
CA SER A 125 4.75 16.82 6.44
C SER A 125 4.35 15.44 5.93
N GLU A 126 3.64 15.38 4.80
CA GLU A 126 3.26 14.14 4.15
C GLU A 126 4.50 13.37 3.64
N THR A 127 5.49 14.10 3.12
CA THR A 127 6.77 13.54 2.68
C THR A 127 7.55 12.91 3.85
N GLU A 128 7.57 13.55 5.02
CA GLU A 128 8.19 12.98 6.22
C GLU A 128 7.48 11.70 6.67
N LYS A 129 6.13 11.72 6.69
CA LYS A 129 5.33 10.53 7.01
C LYS A 129 5.65 9.36 6.07
N ALA A 130 5.66 9.61 4.76
CA ALA A 130 5.96 8.59 3.77
C ALA A 130 7.36 8.00 3.96
N SER A 131 8.35 8.85 4.22
CA SER A 131 9.75 8.44 4.47
C SER A 131 9.86 7.59 5.74
N LEU A 132 9.17 7.95 6.80
CA LEU A 132 9.17 7.18 8.05
C LEU A 132 8.39 5.88 7.94
N LEU A 133 7.25 5.84 7.23
CA LEU A 133 6.55 4.59 6.92
C LEU A 133 7.44 3.62 6.14
N PHE A 134 8.19 4.13 5.18
CA PHE A 134 9.15 3.32 4.44
C PHE A 134 10.25 2.79 5.36
N THR A 135 10.82 3.63 6.22
CA THR A 135 11.82 3.23 7.22
C THR A 135 11.25 2.16 8.17
N TYR A 136 10.01 2.32 8.62
CA TYR A 136 9.31 1.33 9.43
C TYR A 136 9.27 -0.05 8.76
N LEU A 137 9.00 -0.11 7.44
CA LEU A 137 9.05 -1.37 6.70
C LEU A 137 10.48 -1.90 6.57
N ALA A 138 11.44 -1.05 6.18
CA ALA A 138 12.82 -1.43 5.91
C ALA A 138 13.55 -1.99 7.13
N GLU A 139 13.21 -1.52 8.33
CA GLU A 139 13.83 -1.94 9.59
C GLU A 139 13.23 -3.22 10.17
N ARG A 140 12.03 -3.62 9.74
CA ARG A 140 11.34 -4.80 10.32
C ARG A 140 11.91 -6.12 9.85
N PHE A 141 12.15 -6.24 8.55
CA PHE A 141 12.57 -7.49 7.93
C PHE A 141 13.52 -7.26 6.76
N PRO A 142 14.42 -8.20 6.46
CA PRO A 142 15.01 -8.32 5.14
C PRO A 142 13.95 -8.80 4.16
N TYR A 143 13.47 -7.92 3.27
CA TYR A 143 12.47 -8.27 2.29
C TYR A 143 12.99 -9.22 1.23
N GLN A 144 12.13 -10.16 0.83
CA GLN A 144 12.37 -11.12 -0.24
C GLN A 144 11.22 -11.05 -1.25
N GLU A 145 11.56 -11.13 -2.53
CA GLU A 145 10.55 -11.22 -3.57
C GLU A 145 9.93 -12.62 -3.59
N GLY A 146 8.61 -12.69 -3.55
CA GLY A 146 7.87 -13.93 -3.55
C GLY A 146 6.36 -13.73 -3.54
N THR A 147 5.64 -14.71 -4.08
CA THR A 147 4.17 -14.73 -4.08
C THR A 147 3.63 -15.47 -2.86
N SER A 148 2.46 -15.06 -2.37
CA SER A 148 1.77 -15.69 -1.26
C SER A 148 0.26 -15.69 -1.45
N ARG A 149 -0.42 -16.73 -0.95
CA ARG A 149 -1.89 -16.77 -0.86
C ARG A 149 -2.44 -15.95 0.33
N THR A 150 -1.55 -15.39 1.17
CA THR A 150 -1.84 -14.41 2.23
C THR A 150 -1.05 -13.12 1.98
N PRO A 151 -1.32 -12.39 0.89
CA PRO A 151 -0.40 -11.40 0.33
C PRO A 151 -0.06 -10.26 1.30
N VAL A 152 -1.06 -9.62 1.90
CA VAL A 152 -0.84 -8.50 2.83
C VAL A 152 -0.16 -8.97 4.13
N TYR A 153 -0.57 -10.11 4.68
CA TYR A 153 0.07 -10.68 5.86
C TYR A 153 1.53 -11.01 5.60
N SER A 154 1.82 -11.68 4.47
CA SER A 154 3.20 -12.02 4.11
C SER A 154 4.07 -10.79 3.91
N ALA A 155 3.55 -9.74 3.29
CA ALA A 155 4.27 -8.48 3.09
C ALA A 155 4.52 -7.74 4.42
N LEU A 156 3.49 -7.59 5.28
CA LEU A 156 3.59 -6.78 6.50
C LEU A 156 4.12 -7.53 7.72
N CYS A 157 4.03 -8.87 7.75
CA CYS A 157 4.36 -9.67 8.94
C CYS A 157 5.48 -10.69 8.72
N GLN A 158 5.84 -11.00 7.44
CA GLN A 158 6.87 -11.98 7.12
C GLN A 158 8.01 -11.46 6.23
N GLY A 159 7.85 -10.28 5.62
CA GLY A 159 8.84 -9.71 4.70
C GLY A 159 8.92 -10.43 3.35
N ILE A 160 7.84 -11.09 2.92
CA ILE A 160 7.73 -11.75 1.60
C ILE A 160 6.65 -11.03 0.80
N ALA A 161 7.02 -10.50 -0.36
CA ALA A 161 6.08 -9.77 -1.21
C ALA A 161 6.43 -9.90 -2.69
N ASP A 162 5.40 -9.91 -3.53
CA ASP A 162 5.50 -9.53 -4.94
C ASP A 162 5.11 -8.06 -5.12
N SER A 163 5.21 -7.53 -6.32
CA SER A 163 4.90 -6.12 -6.60
C SER A 163 3.45 -5.76 -6.21
N LYS A 164 2.50 -6.67 -6.44
CA LYS A 164 1.08 -6.45 -6.15
C LYS A 164 0.83 -6.39 -4.65
N SER A 165 1.29 -7.39 -3.91
CA SER A 165 1.09 -7.47 -2.46
C SER A 165 1.79 -6.33 -1.73
N MET A 166 2.97 -5.92 -2.19
CA MET A 166 3.67 -4.76 -1.62
C MET A 166 2.93 -3.45 -1.90
N ALA A 167 2.50 -3.22 -3.15
CA ALA A 167 1.77 -2.00 -3.49
C ALA A 167 0.44 -1.89 -2.72
N GLN A 168 -0.29 -2.98 -2.57
CA GLN A 168 -1.51 -3.04 -1.76
C GLN A 168 -1.24 -2.82 -0.28
N SER A 169 -0.19 -3.42 0.27
CA SER A 169 0.21 -3.24 1.67
C SER A 169 0.64 -1.81 1.96
N TRP A 170 1.36 -1.18 1.03
CA TRP A 170 1.73 0.22 1.13
C TRP A 170 0.53 1.14 1.12
N GLN A 171 -0.45 0.89 0.24
CA GLN A 171 -1.69 1.64 0.23
C GLN A 171 -2.40 1.58 1.59
N LEU A 172 -2.52 0.38 2.20
CA LEU A 172 -3.12 0.22 3.53
C LEU A 172 -2.36 1.00 4.62
N LEU A 173 -1.02 1.01 4.57
CA LEU A 173 -0.21 1.79 5.50
C LEU A 173 -0.45 3.30 5.33
N CYS A 174 -0.55 3.76 4.09
CA CYS A 174 -0.86 5.15 3.78
C CYS A 174 -2.26 5.54 4.26
N ASP A 175 -3.26 4.69 3.99
CA ASP A 175 -4.65 4.92 4.42
C ASP A 175 -4.75 5.04 5.95
N GLU A 176 -4.06 4.16 6.70
CA GLU A 176 -4.02 4.21 8.16
C GLU A 176 -3.29 5.47 8.69
N ALA A 177 -2.26 5.93 7.97
CA ALA A 177 -1.50 7.14 8.31
C ALA A 177 -2.15 8.45 7.81
N GLY A 178 -3.28 8.37 7.10
CA GLY A 178 -3.99 9.51 6.52
C GLY A 178 -3.27 10.14 5.33
N LEU A 179 -2.55 9.35 4.53
CA LEU A 179 -1.90 9.76 3.28
C LEU A 179 -2.74 9.31 2.08
N THR A 180 -2.84 10.14 1.06
CA THR A 180 -3.49 9.78 -0.20
C THR A 180 -2.56 8.92 -1.05
N CYS A 181 -2.95 7.66 -1.26
CA CYS A 181 -2.18 6.68 -2.02
C CYS A 181 -3.11 5.77 -2.81
N GLN A 182 -2.73 5.43 -4.04
CA GLN A 182 -3.45 4.46 -4.86
C GLN A 182 -2.49 3.46 -5.48
N THR A 183 -2.92 2.20 -5.57
CA THR A 183 -2.20 1.16 -6.31
C THR A 183 -2.44 1.33 -7.80
N VAL A 184 -1.37 1.30 -8.57
CA VAL A 184 -1.37 1.32 -10.05
C VAL A 184 -1.00 -0.05 -10.57
N SER A 185 -1.76 -0.54 -11.55
CA SER A 185 -1.43 -1.74 -12.30
C SER A 185 -0.90 -1.37 -13.68
N GLY A 186 0.15 -2.05 -14.11
CA GLY A 186 0.76 -1.82 -15.40
C GLY A 186 1.79 -2.89 -15.74
N MET A 187 2.80 -2.50 -16.48
CA MET A 187 3.92 -3.37 -16.82
C MET A 187 5.23 -2.69 -16.46
N ARG A 188 6.20 -3.49 -16.03
CA ARG A 188 7.59 -3.09 -15.91
C ARG A 188 8.43 -3.95 -16.84
N GLY A 189 8.99 -3.35 -17.89
CA GLY A 189 9.53 -4.11 -19.01
C GLY A 189 8.44 -4.92 -19.72
N SER A 190 8.52 -6.23 -19.66
CA SER A 190 7.54 -7.16 -20.27
C SER A 190 6.65 -7.88 -19.26
N GLU A 191 6.77 -7.59 -17.98
CA GLU A 191 6.07 -8.28 -16.91
C GLU A 191 4.97 -7.41 -16.32
N SER A 192 3.85 -8.02 -15.91
CA SER A 192 2.81 -7.35 -15.14
C SER A 192 3.38 -6.90 -13.81
N TYR A 193 3.20 -5.64 -13.48
CA TYR A 193 3.82 -5.02 -12.32
C TYR A 193 2.89 -4.01 -11.64
N TYR A 194 3.05 -3.84 -10.34
CA TYR A 194 2.24 -2.95 -9.52
C TYR A 194 3.15 -2.02 -8.71
N TRP A 195 2.72 -0.77 -8.57
CA TRP A 195 3.36 0.25 -7.75
C TRP A 195 2.32 1.24 -7.24
N ASN A 196 2.72 2.33 -6.61
CA ASN A 196 1.78 3.31 -6.10
C ASN A 196 2.00 4.70 -6.70
N ILE A 197 0.91 5.47 -6.77
CA ILE A 197 0.94 6.93 -6.90
C ILE A 197 0.47 7.49 -5.56
N MET A 198 1.24 8.44 -5.04
CA MET A 198 0.96 9.16 -3.80
C MET A 198 0.80 10.64 -4.07
N GLN A 199 -0.05 11.30 -3.27
CA GLN A 199 -0.06 12.75 -3.16
C GLN A 199 0.77 13.14 -1.93
N LEU A 200 1.80 13.96 -2.14
CA LEU A 200 2.69 14.43 -1.08
C LEU A 200 2.86 15.95 -1.23
N ASP A 201 2.57 16.68 -0.14
CA ASP A 201 2.74 18.14 -0.05
C ASP A 201 2.16 18.90 -1.28
N GLY A 202 1.02 18.40 -1.80
CA GLY A 202 0.27 19.01 -2.90
C GLY A 202 0.66 18.57 -4.32
N GLY A 203 1.67 17.71 -4.49
CA GLY A 203 2.07 17.10 -5.76
C GLY A 203 1.83 15.61 -5.79
N TYR A 204 1.74 15.02 -7.00
CA TYR A 204 1.68 13.58 -7.16
C TYR A 204 3.04 13.02 -7.56
N CYS A 205 3.38 11.84 -7.06
CA CYS A 205 4.60 11.12 -7.40
C CYS A 205 4.36 9.61 -7.44
N HIS A 206 5.17 8.91 -8.21
CA HIS A 206 5.24 7.45 -8.20
C HIS A 206 6.20 6.96 -7.13
N VAL A 207 5.85 5.87 -6.45
CA VAL A 207 6.71 5.14 -5.52
C VAL A 207 6.63 3.63 -5.82
N ASP A 208 7.79 2.99 -5.91
CA ASP A 208 7.91 1.54 -6.08
C ASP A 208 8.58 0.97 -4.83
N ILE A 209 7.75 0.64 -3.86
CA ILE A 209 8.20 0.27 -2.51
C ILE A 209 9.02 -1.03 -2.52
N LEU A 210 8.57 -2.05 -3.27
CA LEU A 210 9.30 -3.32 -3.33
C LEU A 210 10.70 -3.12 -3.93
N ARG A 211 10.78 -2.41 -5.06
CA ARG A 211 12.06 -2.10 -5.70
C ARG A 211 13.01 -1.35 -4.76
N ASP A 212 12.47 -0.37 -4.05
CA ASP A 212 13.28 0.48 -3.18
C ASP A 212 13.75 -0.30 -1.92
N LEU A 213 12.92 -1.20 -1.37
CA LEU A 213 13.32 -2.09 -0.28
C LEU A 213 14.41 -3.07 -0.72
N LEU A 214 14.26 -3.70 -1.89
CA LEU A 214 15.25 -4.64 -2.44
C LEU A 214 16.54 -3.93 -2.91
N GLY A 215 16.43 -2.66 -3.30
CA GLY A 215 17.52 -1.85 -3.86
C GLY A 215 18.39 -1.12 -2.85
N GLY A 216 18.22 -1.33 -1.54
CA GLY A 216 19.06 -0.73 -0.51
C GLY A 216 18.34 0.16 0.50
N GLY A 217 17.02 0.14 0.52
CA GLY A 217 16.23 0.72 1.59
C GLY A 217 16.14 2.25 1.63
N THR A 218 16.05 2.90 0.48
CA THR A 218 15.77 4.32 0.39
C THR A 218 14.52 4.58 -0.45
N LEU A 219 13.51 5.23 0.12
CA LEU A 219 12.31 5.65 -0.60
C LEU A 219 12.69 6.64 -1.71
N ARG A 220 12.29 6.34 -2.93
CA ARG A 220 12.52 7.20 -4.10
C ARG A 220 11.20 7.70 -4.64
N LEU A 221 11.03 9.01 -4.66
CA LEU A 221 9.95 9.68 -5.36
C LEU A 221 10.33 9.77 -6.84
N ARG A 222 9.45 9.32 -7.73
CA ARG A 222 9.63 9.29 -9.17
C ARG A 222 8.51 10.09 -9.83
N TYR A 223 8.82 10.69 -10.95
CA TYR A 223 7.87 11.46 -11.76
C TYR A 223 7.62 10.76 -13.09
N ASP A 224 6.61 11.21 -13.85
CA ASP A 224 6.23 10.57 -15.12
C ASP A 224 7.43 10.39 -16.07
N GLU A 225 8.36 11.35 -16.07
CA GLU A 225 9.58 11.29 -16.88
C GLU A 225 10.52 10.16 -16.44
N ASP A 226 10.65 9.94 -15.12
CA ASP A 226 11.51 8.89 -14.55
C ASP A 226 10.96 7.48 -14.81
N MET A 227 9.65 7.38 -15.04
CA MET A 227 8.97 6.11 -15.29
C MET A 227 9.04 5.71 -16.77
N THR A 228 9.30 6.68 -17.68
CA THR A 228 9.28 6.47 -19.12
C THR A 228 10.34 5.46 -19.58
N GLY A 229 9.93 4.49 -20.40
CA GLY A 229 10.80 3.46 -20.98
C GLY A 229 11.00 2.21 -20.12
N GLU A 230 10.67 2.24 -18.84
CA GLU A 230 10.71 1.08 -17.95
C GLU A 230 9.30 0.67 -17.51
N TYR A 231 8.41 1.64 -17.24
CA TYR A 231 7.04 1.39 -16.78
C TYR A 231 6.02 1.81 -17.84
N TYR A 232 4.93 1.03 -17.95
CA TYR A 232 3.84 1.26 -18.88
C TYR A 232 2.50 1.07 -18.15
N TRP A 233 1.62 2.09 -18.17
CA TRP A 233 0.30 2.07 -17.53
C TRP A 233 -0.71 2.91 -18.28
N ASP A 234 -1.97 2.84 -17.89
CA ASP A 234 -3.05 3.66 -18.45
C ASP A 234 -3.02 5.07 -17.83
N GLN A 235 -2.19 5.94 -18.38
CA GLN A 235 -1.98 7.32 -17.88
C GLN A 235 -3.29 8.14 -17.76
N PRO A 236 -4.25 8.07 -18.69
CA PRO A 236 -5.52 8.79 -18.56
C PRO A 236 -6.35 8.43 -17.33
N GLN A 237 -6.14 7.26 -16.72
CA GLN A 237 -6.88 6.82 -15.54
C GLN A 237 -6.15 7.09 -14.22
N THR A 238 -4.98 7.70 -14.27
CA THR A 238 -4.16 7.99 -13.08
C THR A 238 -3.84 9.49 -13.01
N PRO A 239 -3.62 10.04 -11.81
CA PRO A 239 -3.09 11.39 -11.67
C PRO A 239 -1.76 11.55 -12.40
N ALA A 240 -1.55 12.68 -13.05
CA ALA A 240 -0.26 13.03 -13.62
C ALA A 240 0.73 13.37 -12.49
N CYS A 241 1.96 12.89 -12.64
CA CYS A 241 3.05 13.11 -11.69
C CYS A 241 4.17 13.94 -12.34
N PRO A 242 3.95 15.25 -12.58
CA PRO A 242 4.98 16.11 -13.17
C PRO A 242 6.13 16.33 -12.18
N ALA A 243 7.36 16.41 -12.70
CA ALA A 243 8.49 16.83 -11.87
C ALA A 243 8.24 18.24 -11.29
N PRO A 244 8.65 18.50 -10.02
CA PRO A 244 8.51 19.83 -9.44
C PRO A 244 9.31 20.83 -10.25
N VAL A 245 8.69 21.97 -10.59
CA VAL A 245 9.39 23.07 -11.23
C VAL A 245 10.34 23.66 -10.20
N PRO A 246 11.64 23.77 -10.48
CA PRO A 246 12.57 24.46 -9.58
C PRO A 246 12.04 25.87 -9.31
N GLU A 247 11.88 26.25 -8.04
CA GLU A 247 11.62 27.64 -7.71
C GLU A 247 12.79 28.48 -8.23
N GLU A 248 12.53 29.39 -9.15
CA GLU A 248 13.53 30.39 -9.54
C GLU A 248 13.91 31.17 -8.27
N PRO A 249 15.21 31.31 -7.97
CA PRO A 249 15.60 32.10 -6.82
C PRO A 249 14.98 33.51 -6.97
N PRO A 250 14.53 34.11 -5.86
CA PRO A 250 13.92 35.43 -5.88
C PRO A 250 14.86 36.34 -6.70
N VAL A 251 14.31 36.95 -7.76
CA VAL A 251 15.07 37.98 -8.53
C VAL A 251 15.30 39.13 -7.55
N GLU A 252 16.52 39.25 -7.04
CA GLU A 252 16.88 40.42 -6.30
C GLU A 252 16.69 41.64 -7.21
N ASP A 253 15.75 42.46 -6.85
CA ASP A 253 15.45 43.72 -7.57
C ASP A 253 16.72 44.64 -7.50
N PRO A 254 17.35 44.99 -8.63
CA PRO A 254 18.64 45.71 -8.57
C PRO A 254 18.50 47.18 -8.18
N GLU A 255 17.33 47.65 -7.72
CA GLU A 255 17.08 49.09 -7.47
C GLU A 255 17.11 49.53 -6.01
N GLU A 256 17.42 48.70 -5.01
CA GLU A 256 17.46 49.19 -3.62
C GLU A 256 18.85 49.03 -2.94
N SER A 257 19.91 49.59 -3.51
CA SER A 257 21.10 49.89 -2.75
C SER A 257 21.98 50.98 -3.39
N ALA A 258 21.54 52.20 -3.30
CA ALA A 258 22.46 53.35 -3.34
C ALA A 258 22.03 54.35 -2.24
N PRO A 259 22.71 54.37 -1.08
CA PRO A 259 22.61 55.54 -0.20
C PRO A 259 23.36 56.73 -0.82
N PRO A 260 22.83 57.97 -0.69
CA PRO A 260 23.48 59.17 -1.23
C PRO A 260 24.82 59.45 -0.55
N ALA A 261 25.78 59.86 -1.36
CA ALA A 261 27.06 60.33 -0.91
C ALA A 261 26.88 61.59 -0.05
N GLU A 262 27.29 61.54 1.19
CA GLU A 262 27.55 62.73 2.01
C GLU A 262 29.05 63.04 2.01
N GLU A 263 29.32 64.33 1.79
CA GLU A 263 30.62 64.97 1.68
C GLU A 263 31.39 64.96 3.02
N ASP A 264 32.70 64.70 2.88
CA ASP A 264 33.73 64.87 3.91
C ASP A 264 33.88 66.35 4.32
N PRO A 265 34.09 66.70 5.58
CA PRO A 265 35.34 67.34 5.91
C PRO A 265 36.01 66.95 7.27
N GLY A 266 37.29 66.69 7.24
CA GLY A 266 38.22 67.18 8.25
C GLY A 266 38.77 66.26 9.30
N THR A 267 39.94 65.79 9.03
CA THR A 267 41.10 65.63 9.88
C THR A 267 40.93 65.69 11.41
N ALA A 268 41.23 64.61 12.12
CA ALA A 268 41.88 64.64 13.43
C ALA A 268 42.59 63.30 13.74
N VAL A 269 43.76 63.43 14.31
CA VAL A 269 44.84 62.53 14.68
C VAL A 269 44.44 61.52 15.78
N PRO A 270 45.05 60.32 15.87
CA PRO A 270 44.75 59.29 16.86
C PRO A 270 45.48 59.49 18.18
N PRO A 271 44.99 58.97 19.29
CA PRO A 271 45.84 58.60 20.41
C PRO A 271 45.83 57.10 20.70
N ASP A 272 47.07 56.63 20.83
CA ASP A 272 47.66 55.63 21.71
C ASP A 272 46.88 54.30 22.10
N GLU A 273 47.64 53.25 21.80
CA GLU A 273 47.48 51.90 22.29
C GLU A 273 47.52 51.77 23.80
N GLU A 274 46.65 50.99 24.36
CA GLU A 274 46.79 50.45 25.71
C GLU A 274 46.78 48.90 25.67
N PRO A 275 47.69 48.24 26.42
CA PRO A 275 48.00 46.82 26.26
C PRO A 275 46.99 45.89 26.95
N ALA A 276 46.81 44.67 26.40
CA ALA A 276 45.99 43.60 26.89
C ALA A 276 46.41 43.06 28.26
N PRO A 277 45.44 42.63 29.12
CA PRO A 277 45.76 41.95 30.37
C PRO A 277 46.10 40.47 30.19
N PRO A 278 46.87 39.85 31.09
CA PRO A 278 47.43 38.51 30.96
C PRO A 278 46.43 37.38 31.23
N GLU A 279 46.68 36.27 30.55
CA GLU A 279 45.95 34.99 30.69
C GLU A 279 46.10 34.40 32.12
N GLU A 280 44.98 33.92 32.67
CA GLU A 280 44.95 33.08 33.90
C GLU A 280 45.24 31.62 33.60
N PRO A 281 45.95 30.90 34.49
CA PRO A 281 46.36 29.52 34.24
C PRO A 281 45.26 28.50 34.51
N GLN A 282 45.14 27.47 33.67
CA GLN A 282 44.27 26.34 33.81
C GLN A 282 44.72 25.39 34.95
N PRO A 283 43.80 24.80 35.72
CA PRO A 283 44.16 23.80 36.74
C PRO A 283 44.43 22.42 36.16
N PRO A 284 45.22 21.58 36.83
CA PRO A 284 45.73 20.33 36.33
C PRO A 284 44.71 19.20 36.33
N ILE A 285 44.86 18.30 35.34
CA ILE A 285 44.15 17.06 35.21
C ILE A 285 44.66 16.09 36.28
N SER A 286 43.78 15.58 37.12
CA SER A 286 44.12 14.49 38.01
C SER A 286 43.68 13.14 37.43
N ASP A 287 44.66 12.31 37.11
CA ASP A 287 44.50 10.87 37.00
C ASP A 287 44.18 10.30 38.36
N GLU A 288 43.14 9.49 38.46
CA GLU A 288 43.13 8.42 39.47
C GLU A 288 42.32 7.22 38.97
N GLN A 289 43.07 6.14 38.92
CA GLN A 289 42.66 4.75 38.72
C GLN A 289 41.93 4.27 40.00
N THR A 290 40.83 3.56 39.81
CA THR A 290 40.69 2.17 40.35
C THR A 290 39.41 1.56 39.82
#